data_c22fa6c32e7ae73ae0be89422b4c9f90
#
_entry.id   c22fa6c32e7ae73ae0be89422b4c9f90
#
_cell.length_a   1.000
_cell.length_b   1.000
_cell.length_c   1.000
_cell.angle_alpha   90.00
_cell.angle_beta   90.00
_cell.angle_gamma   90.00
#
_symmetry.space_group_name_H-M   'P 1'
#
loop_
_entity.id
_entity.type
_entity.pdbx_description
1 polymer ?
#
loop_
_entity_poly.entity_id
_entity_poly.type
_entity_poly.pdbx_seq_one_letter_code
_entity_poly.pdbx_strand_id
1 'polypeptide(L)'
;NEYVKVKDPKSLFLSPPQEKAPKFKLKNKSVVVYFEEDLDSNKTYTLDLTNAIADNNEGNMFPGYTLVFSTGSTIDSMMVTGIVQDCNTLKPIKGATVMLYKDHADSAVFLHRPDAAVKTDDWGFFCLRNIQDTVYRLYAVIDENNNNIYEPETEKIAFVDSAFRPITKIVD
;
A
#
# COMPACT_ATOMS: atom_id res chain seq x y z
N ASN A 1 -12.52 0.11 -24.28
CA ASN A 1 -13.96 -0.18 -24.42
C ASN A 1 -14.28 -1.68 -24.35
N GLU A 2 -13.51 -2.46 -23.61
CA GLU A 2 -13.57 -3.94 -23.54
C GLU A 2 -14.15 -4.42 -22.23
N TYR A 3 -14.63 -5.66 -22.23
CA TYR A 3 -15.03 -6.33 -20.99
C TYR A 3 -13.80 -6.62 -20.16
N VAL A 4 -13.90 -6.41 -18.85
CA VAL A 4 -12.82 -6.62 -17.91
C VAL A 4 -13.06 -7.87 -17.08
N LYS A 5 -11.96 -8.52 -16.66
CA LYS A 5 -11.97 -9.60 -15.68
C LYS A 5 -11.02 -9.29 -14.55
N VAL A 6 -11.30 -9.83 -13.39
CA VAL A 6 -10.35 -9.80 -12.28
C VAL A 6 -9.40 -10.96 -12.46
N LYS A 7 -8.12 -10.66 -12.48
CA LYS A 7 -7.07 -11.66 -12.62
C LYS A 7 -6.53 -12.09 -11.28
N ASP A 8 -6.22 -11.13 -10.42
CA ASP A 8 -5.75 -11.40 -9.07
C ASP A 8 -6.40 -10.44 -8.06
N PRO A 9 -7.39 -10.94 -7.29
CA PRO A 9 -8.03 -10.16 -6.23
C PRO A 9 -7.08 -9.67 -5.15
N LYS A 10 -6.00 -10.42 -4.90
CA LYS A 10 -5.02 -10.10 -3.85
C LYS A 10 -4.09 -8.96 -4.24
N SER A 11 -4.03 -8.63 -5.53
CA SER A 11 -3.28 -7.45 -6.01
C SER A 11 -4.00 -6.13 -5.80
N LEU A 12 -5.28 -6.16 -5.37
CA LEU A 12 -5.99 -4.95 -4.98
C LEU A 12 -5.52 -4.53 -3.60
N PHE A 13 -4.93 -3.35 -3.50
CA PHE A 13 -4.37 -2.85 -2.25
C PHE A 13 -4.90 -1.45 -1.92
N LEU A 14 -5.36 -1.29 -0.69
CA LEU A 14 -5.85 -0.01 -0.16
C LEU A 14 -4.86 0.52 0.88
N SER A 15 -4.47 1.77 0.75
CA SER A 15 -3.65 2.49 1.73
C SER A 15 -4.39 3.75 2.23
N PRO A 16 -4.58 3.94 3.53
CA PRO A 16 -4.33 3.03 4.65
C PRO A 16 -5.12 1.72 4.55
N PRO A 17 -4.54 0.58 4.97
CA PRO A 17 -5.26 -0.69 4.95
C PRO A 17 -6.37 -0.73 6.01
N GLN A 18 -7.50 -1.32 5.64
CA GLN A 18 -8.65 -1.55 6.52
C GLN A 18 -8.60 -2.96 7.11
N GLU A 19 -9.43 -3.24 8.12
CA GLU A 19 -9.55 -4.59 8.67
C GLU A 19 -10.06 -5.58 7.62
N LYS A 20 -11.06 -5.15 6.85
CA LYS A 20 -11.55 -5.92 5.71
C LYS A 20 -11.07 -5.31 4.41
N ALA A 21 -10.39 -6.12 3.61
CA ALA A 21 -9.95 -5.72 2.28
C ALA A 21 -11.16 -5.27 1.43
N PRO A 22 -10.99 -4.23 0.59
CA PRO A 22 -12.04 -3.82 -0.35
C PRO A 22 -12.47 -5.00 -1.22
N LYS A 23 -13.77 -5.09 -1.49
CA LYS A 23 -14.33 -6.07 -2.42
C LYS A 23 -14.70 -5.39 -3.73
N PHE A 24 -14.80 -6.18 -4.79
CA PHE A 24 -15.19 -5.66 -6.09
C PHE A 24 -16.17 -6.58 -6.80
N LYS A 25 -16.98 -5.99 -7.66
CA LYS A 25 -17.88 -6.68 -8.58
C LYS A 25 -17.64 -6.20 -9.98
N LEU A 26 -17.65 -7.13 -10.92
CA LEU A 26 -17.64 -6.80 -12.34
C LEU A 26 -19.05 -6.47 -12.80
N LYS A 27 -19.20 -5.36 -13.50
CA LYS A 27 -20.45 -4.95 -14.13
C LYS A 27 -20.17 -4.55 -15.57
N ASN A 28 -20.29 -5.49 -16.49
CA ASN A 28 -19.98 -5.31 -17.92
C ASN A 28 -18.53 -4.83 -18.15
N LYS A 29 -18.37 -3.53 -18.44
CA LYS A 29 -17.10 -2.86 -18.72
C LYS A 29 -16.59 -2.03 -17.52
N SER A 30 -17.17 -2.24 -16.35
CA SER A 30 -16.85 -1.49 -15.14
C SER A 30 -16.49 -2.41 -14.00
N VAL A 31 -15.57 -1.95 -13.16
CA VAL A 31 -15.28 -2.56 -11.87
C VAL A 31 -15.89 -1.66 -10.80
N VAL A 32 -16.73 -2.24 -9.95
CA VAL A 32 -17.30 -1.55 -8.80
C VAL A 32 -16.57 -2.04 -7.57
N VAL A 33 -15.85 -1.13 -6.91
CA VAL A 33 -15.19 -1.40 -5.62
C VAL A 33 -16.11 -0.93 -4.52
N TYR A 34 -16.26 -1.73 -3.47
CA TYR A 34 -17.04 -1.37 -2.29
C TYR A 34 -16.32 -1.78 -1.02
N PHE A 35 -16.55 -1.00 0.02
CA PHE A 35 -15.97 -1.19 1.34
C PHE A 35 -17.04 -1.80 2.26
N GLU A 36 -16.67 -2.77 3.09
CA GLU A 36 -17.56 -3.39 4.07
C GLU A 36 -17.55 -2.67 5.42
N GLU A 37 -16.63 -1.74 5.58
CA GLU A 37 -16.45 -0.91 6.77
C GLU A 37 -16.50 0.56 6.38
N ASP A 38 -16.91 1.38 7.32
CA ASP A 38 -16.84 2.82 7.16
C ASP A 38 -15.38 3.26 7.11
N LEU A 39 -15.05 4.10 6.17
CA LEU A 39 -13.72 4.68 6.06
C LEU A 39 -13.53 5.75 7.13
N ASP A 40 -12.34 5.82 7.69
CA ASP A 40 -11.99 6.86 8.65
C ASP A 40 -12.17 8.26 8.06
N SER A 41 -12.63 9.21 8.87
CA SER A 41 -12.79 10.59 8.45
C SER A 41 -11.44 11.32 8.33
N ASN A 42 -11.38 12.33 7.45
CA ASN A 42 -10.19 13.17 7.21
C ASN A 42 -8.93 12.37 6.85
N LYS A 43 -9.08 11.31 6.07
CA LYS A 43 -7.96 10.52 5.55
C LYS A 43 -7.95 10.51 4.02
N THR A 44 -6.76 10.50 3.47
CA THR A 44 -6.52 10.25 2.04
C THR A 44 -6.30 8.77 1.84
N TYR A 45 -7.06 8.20 0.92
CA TYR A 45 -6.97 6.79 0.53
C TYR A 45 -6.40 6.66 -0.87
N THR A 46 -5.52 5.70 -1.03
CA THR A 46 -4.94 5.30 -2.31
C THR A 46 -5.32 3.85 -2.57
N LEU A 47 -6.11 3.62 -3.61
CA LEU A 47 -6.52 2.28 -4.05
C LEU A 47 -5.70 1.91 -5.27
N ASP A 48 -4.82 0.94 -5.11
CA ASP A 48 -4.01 0.40 -6.20
C ASP A 48 -4.72 -0.79 -6.85
N LEU A 49 -4.96 -0.68 -8.14
CA LEU A 49 -5.57 -1.70 -8.99
C LEU A 49 -4.55 -2.34 -9.94
N THR A 50 -3.27 -2.05 -9.77
CA THR A 50 -2.19 -2.60 -10.57
C THR A 50 -2.21 -4.12 -10.50
N ASN A 51 -2.17 -4.77 -11.67
CA ASN A 51 -2.23 -6.22 -11.79
C ASN A 51 -3.53 -6.91 -11.28
N ALA A 52 -4.49 -6.18 -10.73
CA ALA A 52 -5.76 -6.76 -10.28
C ALA A 52 -6.72 -7.03 -11.44
N ILE A 53 -6.67 -6.22 -12.50
CA ILE A 53 -7.65 -6.20 -13.58
C ILE A 53 -6.95 -6.50 -14.91
N ALA A 54 -7.62 -7.30 -15.77
CA ALA A 54 -7.19 -7.55 -17.14
C ALA A 54 -8.39 -7.43 -18.09
N ASP A 55 -8.12 -7.24 -19.39
CA ASP A 55 -9.18 -7.42 -20.40
C ASP A 55 -9.63 -8.87 -20.48
N ASN A 56 -10.86 -9.07 -20.91
CA ASN A 56 -11.46 -10.41 -20.95
C ASN A 56 -11.02 -11.22 -22.17
N ASN A 57 -10.65 -10.57 -23.26
CA ASN A 57 -10.39 -11.22 -24.53
C ASN A 57 -8.93 -11.70 -24.63
N GLU A 58 -8.00 -10.80 -24.52
CA GLU A 58 -6.57 -11.07 -24.70
C GLU A 58 -5.85 -11.38 -23.40
N GLY A 59 -6.44 -11.00 -22.25
CA GLY A 59 -5.85 -11.18 -20.93
C GLY A 59 -4.75 -10.18 -20.61
N ASN A 60 -4.64 -9.11 -21.38
CA ASN A 60 -3.69 -8.04 -21.13
C ASN A 60 -4.02 -7.36 -19.81
N MET A 61 -2.98 -7.20 -18.98
CA MET A 61 -3.14 -6.52 -17.70
C MET A 61 -3.47 -5.06 -17.95
N PHE A 62 -4.42 -4.53 -17.18
CA PHE A 62 -4.67 -3.11 -17.16
C PHE A 62 -3.40 -2.42 -16.63
N PRO A 63 -2.82 -1.46 -17.36
CA PRO A 63 -1.63 -0.75 -16.90
C PRO A 63 -1.95 -0.07 -15.56
N GLY A 64 -0.97 -0.04 -14.66
CA GLY A 64 -1.11 0.38 -13.30
C GLY A 64 -2.03 1.59 -13.12
N TYR A 65 -3.15 1.37 -12.47
CA TYR A 65 -4.14 2.40 -12.18
C TYR A 65 -4.30 2.54 -10.67
N THR A 66 -4.12 3.76 -10.22
CA THR A 66 -4.28 4.13 -8.81
C THR A 66 -5.38 5.17 -8.70
N LEU A 67 -6.39 4.88 -7.88
CA LEU A 67 -7.44 5.83 -7.53
C LEU A 67 -7.10 6.47 -6.19
N VAL A 68 -7.05 7.80 -6.17
CA VAL A 68 -6.83 8.58 -4.94
C VAL A 68 -8.09 9.36 -4.61
N PHE A 69 -8.52 9.27 -3.36
CA PHE A 69 -9.67 10.02 -2.86
C PHE A 69 -9.49 10.36 -1.38
N SER A 70 -10.26 11.32 -0.88
CA SER A 70 -10.22 11.72 0.52
C SER A 70 -11.62 11.70 1.12
N THR A 71 -11.71 11.31 2.38
CA THR A 71 -12.91 11.46 3.22
C THR A 71 -12.96 12.82 3.91
N GLY A 72 -11.95 13.65 3.71
CA GLY A 72 -11.85 15.04 4.17
C GLY A 72 -11.95 16.04 3.01
N SER A 73 -11.61 17.29 3.31
CA SER A 73 -11.66 18.39 2.34
C SER A 73 -10.43 18.50 1.44
N THR A 74 -9.34 17.80 1.78
CA THR A 74 -8.06 17.87 1.07
C THR A 74 -7.50 16.48 0.79
N ILE A 75 -6.70 16.37 -0.24
CA ILE A 75 -5.90 15.18 -0.56
C ILE A 75 -4.46 15.45 -0.12
N ASP A 76 -3.90 14.55 0.67
CA ASP A 76 -2.51 14.62 1.08
C ASP A 76 -1.57 14.40 -0.12
N SER A 77 -0.39 15.02 -0.13
CA SER A 77 0.50 15.07 -1.30
C SER A 77 1.94 14.64 -1.05
N MET A 78 2.30 14.35 0.21
CA MET A 78 3.67 13.92 0.51
C MET A 78 3.93 12.50 0.01
N MET A 79 5.21 12.18 -0.20
CA MET A 79 5.63 10.85 -0.64
C MET A 79 6.93 10.40 0.04
N VAL A 80 7.09 9.08 0.11
CA VAL A 80 8.32 8.40 0.54
C VAL A 80 8.63 7.29 -0.43
N THR A 81 9.88 7.21 -0.88
CA THR A 81 10.35 6.19 -1.80
C THR A 81 11.59 5.50 -1.24
N GLY A 82 11.81 4.28 -1.66
CA GLY A 82 13.00 3.52 -1.30
C GLY A 82 13.06 2.16 -1.95
N ILE A 83 14.03 1.36 -1.50
CA ILE A 83 14.25 -0.01 -1.96
C ILE A 83 14.38 -0.90 -0.73
N VAL A 84 13.72 -2.06 -0.77
CA VAL A 84 13.84 -3.12 0.24
C VAL A 84 14.71 -4.24 -0.34
N GLN A 85 15.76 -4.59 0.39
CA GLN A 85 16.73 -5.63 0.00
C GLN A 85 16.98 -6.60 1.15
N ASP A 86 17.29 -7.82 0.81
CA ASP A 86 17.77 -8.82 1.78
C ASP A 86 19.15 -8.42 2.31
N CYS A 87 19.31 -8.38 3.63
CA CYS A 87 20.52 -7.86 4.28
C CYS A 87 21.78 -8.71 4.03
N ASN A 88 21.62 -9.98 3.68
CA ASN A 88 22.76 -10.88 3.44
C ASN A 88 23.17 -10.94 1.98
N THR A 89 22.17 -10.98 1.09
CA THR A 89 22.40 -11.20 -0.35
C THR A 89 22.33 -9.93 -1.16
N LEU A 90 21.83 -8.83 -0.58
CA LEU A 90 21.56 -7.55 -1.24
C LEU A 90 20.59 -7.66 -2.44
N LYS A 91 19.87 -8.77 -2.53
CA LYS A 91 18.87 -8.95 -3.59
C LYS A 91 17.60 -8.17 -3.23
N PRO A 92 16.94 -7.58 -4.23
CA PRO A 92 15.66 -6.91 -4.02
C PRO A 92 14.60 -7.88 -3.52
N ILE A 93 13.76 -7.42 -2.61
CA ILE A 93 12.63 -8.19 -2.07
C ILE A 93 11.35 -7.67 -2.73
N LYS A 94 10.73 -8.53 -3.55
CA LYS A 94 9.42 -8.29 -4.14
C LYS A 94 8.31 -8.60 -3.14
N GLY A 95 7.26 -7.78 -3.15
CA GLY A 95 6.03 -8.03 -2.39
C GLY A 95 6.15 -7.79 -0.88
N ALA A 96 7.27 -7.24 -0.40
CA ALA A 96 7.33 -6.77 0.97
C ALA A 96 6.34 -5.62 1.19
N THR A 97 5.60 -5.65 2.29
CA THR A 97 4.69 -4.58 2.68
C THR A 97 5.47 -3.52 3.44
N VAL A 98 5.63 -2.34 2.84
CA VAL A 98 6.25 -1.17 3.49
C VAL A 98 5.16 -0.37 4.19
N MET A 99 5.38 -0.10 5.46
CA MET A 99 4.39 0.41 6.41
C MET A 99 4.88 1.69 7.07
N LEU A 100 4.02 2.70 7.18
CA LEU A 100 4.27 3.92 7.93
C LEU A 100 3.32 4.01 9.13
N TYR A 101 3.88 4.38 10.27
CA TYR A 101 3.15 4.57 11.52
C TYR A 101 3.40 5.97 12.07
N LYS A 102 2.32 6.65 12.47
CA LYS A 102 2.37 7.90 13.23
C LYS A 102 2.59 7.64 14.73
N ASP A 103 2.16 6.47 15.19
CA ASP A 103 2.53 5.99 16.52
C ASP A 103 4.00 5.59 16.51
N HIS A 104 4.79 6.22 17.36
CA HIS A 104 6.24 5.99 17.45
C HIS A 104 6.62 4.90 18.45
N ALA A 105 5.66 4.24 19.07
CA ALA A 105 5.93 3.10 19.93
C ALA A 105 6.45 1.93 19.09
N ASP A 106 7.49 1.25 19.55
CA ASP A 106 8.03 0.07 18.85
C ASP A 106 7.02 -1.08 18.76
N SER A 107 6.01 -1.06 19.64
CA SER A 107 4.91 -2.02 19.64
C SER A 107 3.83 -1.74 18.59
N ALA A 108 3.82 -0.56 17.95
CA ALA A 108 2.77 -0.20 17.01
C ALA A 108 2.62 -1.20 15.86
N VAL A 109 3.74 -1.68 15.33
CA VAL A 109 3.78 -2.65 14.23
C VAL A 109 3.14 -4.00 14.56
N PHE A 110 3.04 -4.35 15.84
CA PHE A 110 2.41 -5.59 16.33
C PHE A 110 0.93 -5.42 16.68
N LEU A 111 0.53 -4.20 17.03
CA LEU A 111 -0.79 -3.94 17.64
C LEU A 111 -1.77 -3.28 16.68
N HIS A 112 -1.27 -2.52 15.73
CA HIS A 112 -2.09 -1.67 14.87
C HIS A 112 -1.74 -1.85 13.40
N ARG A 113 -2.72 -1.60 12.54
CA ARG A 113 -2.47 -1.45 11.11
C ARG A 113 -1.79 -0.11 10.84
N PRO A 114 -0.96 -0.03 9.79
CA PRO A 114 -0.23 1.20 9.47
C PRO A 114 -1.15 2.33 8.99
N ASP A 115 -0.69 3.55 9.18
CA ASP A 115 -1.32 4.77 8.64
C ASP A 115 -1.16 4.91 7.12
N ALA A 116 -0.17 4.25 6.54
CA ALA A 116 -0.02 4.09 5.09
C ALA A 116 0.81 2.83 4.81
N ALA A 117 0.51 2.15 3.70
CA ALA A 117 1.26 0.99 3.28
C ALA A 117 1.30 0.85 1.76
N VAL A 118 2.32 0.14 1.25
CA VAL A 118 2.46 -0.22 -0.16
C VAL A 118 3.30 -1.50 -0.27
N LYS A 119 3.11 -2.25 -1.35
CA LYS A 119 3.97 -3.41 -1.65
C LYS A 119 5.12 -3.03 -2.58
N THR A 120 6.27 -3.64 -2.35
CA THR A 120 7.43 -3.48 -3.24
C THR A 120 7.21 -4.20 -4.57
N ASP A 121 7.78 -3.64 -5.64
CA ASP A 121 7.78 -4.23 -6.98
C ASP A 121 8.87 -5.30 -7.16
N ASP A 122 9.06 -5.76 -8.41
CA ASP A 122 10.04 -6.78 -8.78
C ASP A 122 11.49 -6.38 -8.47
N TRP A 123 11.76 -5.10 -8.33
CA TRP A 123 13.06 -4.52 -8.02
C TRP A 123 13.21 -4.13 -6.54
N GLY A 124 12.24 -4.51 -5.71
CA GLY A 124 12.18 -4.12 -4.31
C GLY A 124 11.86 -2.64 -4.10
N PHE A 125 11.55 -1.91 -5.16
CA PHE A 125 11.21 -0.49 -5.08
C PHE A 125 9.80 -0.29 -4.55
N PHE A 126 9.63 0.74 -3.72
CA PHE A 126 8.34 1.21 -3.23
C PHE A 126 8.19 2.72 -3.37
N CYS A 127 6.95 3.15 -3.49
CA CYS A 127 6.58 4.56 -3.49
C CYS A 127 5.26 4.75 -2.73
N LEU A 128 5.36 5.14 -1.47
CA LEU A 128 4.22 5.58 -0.66
C LEU A 128 3.87 7.01 -1.05
N ARG A 129 2.69 7.20 -1.61
CA ARG A 129 2.19 8.49 -2.08
C ARG A 129 0.96 8.90 -1.30
N ASN A 130 0.62 10.18 -1.40
CA ASN A 130 -0.60 10.74 -0.84
C ASN A 130 -0.68 10.54 0.69
N ILE A 131 0.45 10.71 1.35
CA ILE A 131 0.58 10.63 2.80
C ILE A 131 0.60 12.03 3.41
N GLN A 132 0.21 12.14 4.67
CA GLN A 132 0.21 13.40 5.41
C GLN A 132 1.62 13.92 5.66
N ASP A 133 1.74 15.23 5.77
CA ASP A 133 2.96 15.90 6.20
C ASP A 133 3.10 15.81 7.74
N THR A 134 3.61 14.68 8.21
CA THR A 134 3.83 14.41 9.63
C THR A 134 5.06 13.53 9.85
N VAL A 135 5.37 13.20 11.09
CA VAL A 135 6.48 12.32 11.45
C VAL A 135 6.02 10.87 11.42
N TYR A 136 6.84 9.99 10.85
CA TYR A 136 6.55 8.56 10.72
C TYR A 136 7.71 7.68 11.20
N ARG A 137 7.38 6.50 11.68
CA ARG A 137 8.24 5.31 11.69
C ARG A 137 7.98 4.48 10.43
N LEU A 138 9.04 3.90 9.85
CA LEU A 138 8.96 3.06 8.66
C LEU A 138 9.43 1.65 8.98
N TYR A 139 8.59 0.70 8.58
CA TYR A 139 8.88 -0.73 8.63
C TYR A 139 8.66 -1.35 7.26
N ALA A 140 9.37 -2.44 6.96
CA ALA A 140 9.11 -3.29 5.81
C ALA A 140 8.99 -4.73 6.30
N VAL A 141 7.87 -5.38 6.00
CA VAL A 141 7.51 -6.72 6.49
C VAL A 141 7.25 -7.65 5.32
N ILE A 142 7.75 -8.88 5.40
CA ILE A 142 7.29 -9.95 4.52
C ILE A 142 6.00 -10.51 5.14
N ASP A 143 4.90 -9.82 4.85
CA ASP A 143 3.56 -10.09 5.37
C ASP A 143 2.93 -11.25 4.57
N GLU A 144 3.07 -12.46 5.09
CA GLU A 144 2.68 -13.69 4.40
C GLU A 144 1.16 -13.90 4.38
N ASN A 145 0.47 -13.48 5.43
CA ASN A 145 -0.97 -13.63 5.56
C ASN A 145 -1.79 -12.42 5.05
N ASN A 146 -1.10 -11.32 4.72
CA ASN A 146 -1.66 -10.05 4.24
C ASN A 146 -2.63 -9.37 5.25
N ASN A 147 -2.34 -9.49 6.55
CA ASN A 147 -3.13 -8.83 7.58
C ASN A 147 -2.66 -7.41 7.90
N ASN A 148 -1.48 -7.01 7.38
CA ASN A 148 -0.81 -5.73 7.60
C ASN A 148 -0.45 -5.48 9.08
N ILE A 149 -0.13 -6.54 9.81
CA ILE A 149 0.36 -6.54 11.18
C ILE A 149 1.58 -7.46 11.23
N TYR A 150 2.65 -7.06 11.88
CA TYR A 150 3.85 -7.89 11.96
C TYR A 150 3.71 -9.01 12.99
N GLU A 151 4.03 -10.24 12.58
CA GLU A 151 4.03 -11.45 13.40
C GLU A 151 5.46 -12.01 13.55
N PRO A 152 6.14 -11.76 14.68
CA PRO A 152 7.59 -12.04 14.83
C PRO A 152 7.96 -13.52 14.73
N GLU A 153 7.02 -14.43 14.94
CA GLU A 153 7.30 -15.89 14.88
C GLU A 153 7.39 -16.42 13.45
N THR A 154 6.76 -15.74 12.49
CA THR A 154 6.59 -16.23 11.12
C THR A 154 7.13 -15.29 10.06
N GLU A 155 7.25 -14.01 10.36
CA GLU A 155 7.52 -12.97 9.38
C GLU A 155 8.88 -12.29 9.59
N LYS A 156 9.42 -11.76 8.51
CA LYS A 156 10.66 -10.96 8.54
C LYS A 156 10.36 -9.49 8.52
N ILE A 157 11.12 -8.71 9.28
CA ILE A 157 10.98 -7.27 9.38
C ILE A 157 12.31 -6.56 9.11
N ALA A 158 12.23 -5.40 8.49
CA ALA A 158 13.25 -4.37 8.45
C ALA A 158 12.64 -3.04 8.90
N PHE A 159 13.45 -2.14 9.41
CA PHE A 159 12.99 -0.82 9.86
C PHE A 159 14.07 0.25 9.66
N VAL A 160 13.63 1.49 9.66
CA VAL A 160 14.52 2.65 9.75
C VAL A 160 14.63 3.05 11.22
N ASP A 161 15.86 3.17 11.70
CA ASP A 161 16.17 3.37 13.13
C ASP A 161 15.53 4.64 13.71
N SER A 162 15.46 5.71 12.91
CA SER A 162 14.90 6.99 13.34
C SER A 162 13.56 7.29 12.70
N ALA A 163 12.66 7.90 13.47
CA ALA A 163 11.48 8.53 12.90
C ALA A 163 11.88 9.69 11.98
N PHE A 164 11.13 9.91 10.92
CA PHE A 164 11.42 10.94 9.92
C PHE A 164 10.16 11.67 9.49
N ARG A 165 10.31 12.88 8.98
CA ARG A 165 9.26 13.64 8.32
C ARG A 165 9.57 13.73 6.83
N PRO A 166 8.61 13.38 5.93
CA PRO A 166 8.78 13.59 4.51
C PRO A 166 9.06 15.09 4.24
N ILE A 167 10.06 15.37 3.42
CA ILE A 167 10.40 16.75 3.04
C ILE A 167 10.37 16.89 1.52
N THR A 168 9.77 17.96 1.03
CA THR A 168 9.90 18.34 -0.37
C THR A 168 11.21 19.10 -0.52
N LYS A 169 12.22 18.50 -1.16
CA LYS A 169 13.40 19.27 -1.59
C LYS A 169 13.03 20.03 -2.86
N ILE A 170 13.05 21.34 -2.77
CA ILE A 170 13.16 22.16 -3.97
C ILE A 170 14.61 21.97 -4.43
N VAL A 171 14.78 21.34 -5.59
CA VAL A 171 16.09 21.27 -6.25
C VAL A 171 16.20 22.57 -7.04
N ASP A 172 17.05 23.49 -6.54
CA ASP A 172 17.43 24.71 -7.25
C ASP A 172 18.30 24.36 -8.48
#